data_2b18a21424c859316459140a18f4b9fe
#
_entry.id   2b18a21424c859316459140a18f4b9fe
#
_cell.length_a   1.000
_cell.length_b   1.000
_cell.length_c   1.000
_cell.angle_alpha   90.00
_cell.angle_beta   90.00
_cell.angle_gamma   90.00
#
_symmetry.space_group_name_H-M   'P 1'
#
loop_
_entity.id
_entity.type
_entity.pdbx_description
1 polymer ?
#
loop_
_entity_poly.entity_id
_entity_poly.type
_entity_poly.pdbx_seq_one_letter_code
_entity_poly.pdbx_strand_id
1 'polypeptide(L)'
;MYAWILRSFKALSKEDSDERFEETDSDENGLISWAEYKSEEFDFDDEELDMDDDSVKEELLLMEEDKMLFDAADVNSDGNLDKAEFLSFSHPEEDPSMNPHVVDQVLKEKDADKNGEVSFQEYIGDRGKDKDKEWLIEEKERFDNELDKNGDNILNREEIIAWIIPSNEDIAKEERVQII
;
A
#
# COMPACT_ATOMS: atom_id res chain seq x y z
N MET A 1 2.05 26.55 8.52
CA MET A 1 2.78 25.45 9.20
C MET A 1 2.62 24.13 8.44
N TYR A 2 1.41 23.69 8.11
CA TYR A 2 1.15 22.43 7.38
C TYR A 2 1.88 22.26 6.04
N ALA A 3 1.90 23.28 5.20
CA ALA A 3 2.56 23.22 3.90
C ALA A 3 4.07 22.93 3.98
N TRP A 4 4.71 23.27 5.10
CA TRP A 4 6.11 22.97 5.34
C TRP A 4 6.31 21.49 5.72
N ILE A 5 5.45 20.96 6.59
CA ILE A 5 5.48 19.54 7.02
C ILE A 5 5.28 18.62 5.83
N LEU A 6 4.24 18.86 5.03
CA LEU A 6 3.98 18.08 3.81
C LEU A 6 5.12 18.15 2.80
N ARG A 7 5.74 19.35 2.67
CA ARG A 7 6.90 19.50 1.80
C ARG A 7 8.11 18.73 2.32
N SER A 8 8.26 18.60 3.65
CA SER A 8 9.32 17.83 4.26
C SER A 8 9.11 16.33 4.07
N PHE A 9 7.88 15.81 4.22
CA PHE A 9 7.57 14.42 3.95
C PHE A 9 7.84 14.07 2.48
N LYS A 10 7.29 14.83 1.55
CA LYS A 10 7.55 14.61 0.10
C LYS A 10 9.02 14.72 -0.29
N ALA A 11 9.80 15.54 0.43
CA ALA A 11 11.23 15.62 0.20
C ALA A 11 11.97 14.37 0.71
N LEU A 12 11.54 13.82 1.85
CA LEU A 12 12.07 12.58 2.42
C LEU A 12 11.71 11.37 1.55
N SER A 13 10.44 11.25 1.15
CA SER A 13 10.00 10.19 0.25
C SER A 13 10.75 10.20 -1.08
N LYS A 14 11.00 11.41 -1.62
CA LYS A 14 11.79 11.55 -2.83
C LYS A 14 13.26 11.17 -2.63
N GLU A 15 13.87 11.57 -1.51
CA GLU A 15 15.27 11.22 -1.19
C GLU A 15 15.43 9.71 -1.01
N ASP A 16 14.51 9.07 -0.28
CA ASP A 16 14.44 7.63 -0.08
C ASP A 16 14.25 6.88 -1.43
N SER A 17 13.30 7.35 -2.24
CA SER A 17 13.08 6.77 -3.58
C SER A 17 14.27 6.96 -4.52
N ASP A 18 14.94 8.11 -4.50
CA ASP A 18 16.13 8.37 -5.31
C ASP A 18 17.31 7.45 -4.89
N GLU A 19 17.49 7.19 -3.59
CA GLU A 19 18.51 6.27 -3.05
C GLU A 19 18.22 4.82 -3.46
N ARG A 20 17.00 4.34 -3.25
CA ARG A 20 16.57 3.00 -3.68
C ARG A 20 16.64 2.82 -5.20
N PHE A 21 16.33 3.87 -5.97
CA PHE A 21 16.47 3.84 -7.42
C PHE A 21 17.91 3.56 -7.85
N GLU A 22 18.88 4.23 -7.23
CA GLU A 22 20.31 4.06 -7.54
C GLU A 22 20.85 2.67 -7.12
N GLU A 23 20.25 2.06 -6.09
CA GLU A 23 20.58 0.69 -5.66
C GLU A 23 20.02 -0.35 -6.62
N THR A 24 18.79 -0.13 -7.12
CA THR A 24 18.08 -1.08 -7.99
C THR A 24 18.52 -1.00 -9.46
N ASP A 25 18.89 0.21 -9.98
CA ASP A 25 19.39 0.42 -11.35
C ASP A 25 20.81 -0.14 -11.49
N SER A 26 20.89 -1.47 -11.61
CA SER A 26 22.17 -2.21 -11.56
C SER A 26 23.01 -2.04 -12.83
N ASP A 27 22.42 -1.68 -13.96
CA ASP A 27 23.13 -1.40 -15.21
C ASP A 27 23.40 0.11 -15.45
N GLU A 28 22.97 0.97 -14.51
CA GLU A 28 23.15 2.43 -14.52
C GLU A 28 22.57 3.11 -15.79
N ASN A 29 21.50 2.55 -16.35
CA ASN A 29 20.89 3.09 -17.56
C ASN A 29 19.87 4.22 -17.28
N GLY A 30 19.53 4.46 -16.00
CA GLY A 30 18.58 5.47 -15.55
C GLY A 30 17.12 5.04 -15.64
N LEU A 31 16.88 3.75 -15.80
CA LEU A 31 15.57 3.11 -15.81
C LEU A 31 15.65 1.83 -14.97
N ILE A 32 14.58 1.49 -14.26
CA ILE A 32 14.47 0.21 -13.55
C ILE A 32 13.58 -0.72 -14.36
N SER A 33 14.15 -1.83 -14.83
CA SER A 33 13.40 -2.91 -15.41
C SER A 33 12.79 -3.81 -14.33
N TRP A 34 11.71 -4.52 -14.66
CA TRP A 34 11.16 -5.52 -13.75
C TRP A 34 12.17 -6.61 -13.32
N ALA A 35 13.13 -6.92 -14.19
CA ALA A 35 14.17 -7.91 -13.90
C ALA A 35 15.15 -7.41 -12.82
N GLU A 36 15.53 -6.15 -12.85
CA GLU A 36 16.40 -5.52 -11.84
C GLU A 36 15.68 -5.44 -10.50
N TYR A 37 14.44 -4.92 -10.48
CA TYR A 37 13.64 -4.86 -9.27
C TYR A 37 13.45 -6.24 -8.63
N LYS A 38 13.08 -7.24 -9.45
CA LYS A 38 12.91 -8.61 -8.98
C LYS A 38 14.20 -9.20 -8.40
N SER A 39 15.34 -8.92 -9.00
CA SER A 39 16.64 -9.42 -8.54
C SER A 39 17.09 -8.79 -7.22
N GLU A 40 16.67 -7.56 -6.95
CA GLU A 40 17.02 -6.84 -5.73
C GLU A 40 16.11 -7.23 -4.56
N GLU A 41 14.79 -7.31 -4.79
CA GLU A 41 13.81 -7.52 -3.72
C GLU A 41 13.53 -9.00 -3.44
N PHE A 42 13.69 -9.88 -4.43
CA PHE A 42 13.34 -11.31 -4.31
C PHE A 42 14.57 -12.17 -4.57
N ASP A 43 15.05 -12.87 -3.54
CA ASP A 43 16.18 -13.80 -3.62
C ASP A 43 15.72 -15.19 -4.12
N PHE A 44 15.18 -15.21 -5.33
CA PHE A 44 14.88 -16.47 -5.99
C PHE A 44 16.15 -17.01 -6.66
N ASP A 45 16.87 -17.89 -5.97
CA ASP A 45 17.80 -18.79 -6.67
C ASP A 45 17.04 -19.59 -7.72
N ASP A 46 17.54 -19.62 -8.95
CA ASP A 46 16.98 -20.37 -10.09
C ASP A 46 16.90 -21.92 -9.86
N GLU A 47 17.19 -22.38 -8.66
CA GLU A 47 17.05 -23.78 -8.24
C GLU A 47 15.63 -24.04 -7.74
N GLU A 48 14.95 -25.00 -8.36
CA GLU A 48 13.62 -25.57 -8.11
C GLU A 48 12.88 -25.01 -6.87
N LEU A 49 12.07 -23.95 -7.08
CA LEU A 49 11.17 -23.43 -6.03
C LEU A 49 10.26 -24.57 -5.55
N ASP A 50 10.30 -24.86 -4.28
CA ASP A 50 9.37 -25.80 -3.67
C ASP A 50 7.97 -25.17 -3.57
N MET A 51 7.15 -25.43 -4.58
CA MET A 51 5.79 -24.91 -4.66
C MET A 51 4.84 -25.48 -3.58
N ASP A 52 5.29 -26.44 -2.77
CA ASP A 52 4.55 -26.94 -1.61
C ASP A 52 4.89 -26.14 -0.34
N ASP A 53 5.97 -25.37 -0.34
CA ASP A 53 6.35 -24.49 0.77
C ASP A 53 5.45 -23.23 0.80
N ASP A 54 4.80 -22.99 1.94
CA ASP A 54 3.90 -21.87 2.11
C ASP A 54 4.65 -20.52 2.09
N SER A 55 5.91 -20.45 2.49
CA SER A 55 6.74 -19.24 2.41
C SER A 55 7.02 -18.84 0.96
N VAL A 56 7.27 -19.82 0.08
CA VAL A 56 7.46 -19.59 -1.36
C VAL A 56 6.17 -19.06 -2.00
N LYS A 57 5.02 -19.60 -1.60
CA LYS A 57 3.72 -19.10 -2.09
C LYS A 57 3.44 -17.67 -1.68
N GLU A 58 3.74 -17.30 -0.42
CA GLU A 58 3.58 -15.94 0.08
C GLU A 58 4.48 -14.96 -0.70
N GLU A 59 5.72 -15.35 -0.95
CA GLU A 59 6.68 -14.53 -1.68
C GLU A 59 6.29 -14.35 -3.16
N LEU A 60 5.79 -15.41 -3.80
CA LEU A 60 5.25 -15.33 -5.16
C LEU A 60 4.01 -14.42 -5.24
N LEU A 61 3.16 -14.44 -4.20
CA LEU A 61 2.00 -13.57 -4.13
C LEU A 61 2.42 -12.09 -4.01
N LEU A 62 3.39 -11.79 -3.15
CA LEU A 62 3.97 -10.46 -3.02
C LEU A 62 4.57 -9.99 -4.35
N MET A 63 5.32 -10.86 -5.03
CA MET A 63 5.88 -10.54 -6.34
C MET A 63 4.81 -10.24 -7.40
N GLU A 64 3.66 -10.94 -7.38
CA GLU A 64 2.53 -10.62 -8.25
C GLU A 64 1.91 -9.26 -7.91
N GLU A 65 1.81 -8.93 -6.63
CA GLU A 65 1.27 -7.66 -6.16
C GLU A 65 2.16 -6.49 -6.54
N ASP A 66 3.47 -6.63 -6.33
CA ASP A 66 4.46 -5.64 -6.75
C ASP A 66 4.48 -5.47 -8.28
N LYS A 67 4.32 -6.57 -9.04
CA LYS A 67 4.23 -6.48 -10.50
C LYS A 67 3.02 -5.69 -10.97
N MET A 68 1.89 -5.81 -10.30
CA MET A 68 0.70 -5.03 -10.63
C MET A 68 0.91 -3.53 -10.35
N LEU A 69 1.57 -3.19 -9.23
CA LEU A 69 1.91 -1.80 -8.92
C LEU A 69 2.97 -1.24 -9.87
N PHE A 70 3.96 -2.04 -10.24
CA PHE A 70 4.98 -1.68 -11.21
C PHE A 70 4.36 -1.34 -12.57
N ASP A 71 3.48 -2.21 -13.08
CA ASP A 71 2.78 -1.97 -14.35
C ASP A 71 1.83 -0.77 -14.28
N ALA A 72 1.28 -0.47 -13.11
CA ALA A 72 0.43 0.70 -12.90
C ALA A 72 1.24 2.00 -12.83
N ALA A 73 2.45 1.97 -12.30
CA ALA A 73 3.36 3.10 -12.23
C ALA A 73 4.03 3.43 -13.57
N ASP A 74 4.19 2.42 -14.45
CA ASP A 74 4.70 2.58 -15.83
C ASP A 74 3.66 3.31 -16.71
N VAL A 75 3.60 4.62 -16.57
CA VAL A 75 2.63 5.48 -17.26
C VAL A 75 2.86 5.50 -18.77
N ASN A 76 4.13 5.44 -19.18
CA ASN A 76 4.51 5.48 -20.58
C ASN A 76 4.43 4.11 -21.27
N SER A 77 4.24 3.03 -20.50
CA SER A 77 4.13 1.63 -20.95
C SER A 77 5.34 1.15 -21.74
N ASP A 78 6.53 1.56 -21.33
CA ASP A 78 7.79 1.10 -21.95
C ASP A 78 8.37 -0.16 -21.28
N GLY A 79 7.75 -0.61 -20.20
CA GLY A 79 8.14 -1.81 -19.45
C GLY A 79 9.23 -1.56 -18.40
N ASN A 80 9.60 -0.30 -18.18
CA ASN A 80 10.58 0.13 -17.19
C ASN A 80 10.01 1.29 -16.39
N LEU A 81 10.64 1.62 -15.26
CA LEU A 81 10.30 2.80 -14.47
C LEU A 81 11.43 3.81 -14.53
N ASP A 82 11.13 5.05 -14.92
CA ASP A 82 12.03 6.17 -14.69
C ASP A 82 11.96 6.64 -13.21
N LYS A 83 12.80 7.62 -12.81
CA LYS A 83 12.84 8.12 -11.43
C LYS A 83 11.49 8.66 -10.93
N ALA A 84 10.65 9.22 -11.80
CA ALA A 84 9.37 9.77 -11.42
C ALA A 84 8.31 8.66 -11.28
N GLU A 85 8.32 7.69 -12.18
CA GLU A 85 7.47 6.50 -12.14
C GLU A 85 7.83 5.59 -10.95
N PHE A 86 9.14 5.44 -10.67
CA PHE A 86 9.61 4.69 -9.51
C PHE A 86 9.22 5.36 -8.18
N LEU A 87 9.18 6.69 -8.12
CA LEU A 87 8.63 7.41 -6.96
C LEU A 87 7.16 7.08 -6.73
N SER A 88 6.35 7.04 -7.79
CA SER A 88 4.92 6.66 -7.70
C SER A 88 4.74 5.18 -7.34
N PHE A 89 5.66 4.32 -7.76
CA PHE A 89 5.71 2.91 -7.39
C PHE A 89 6.08 2.72 -5.90
N SER A 90 7.13 3.41 -5.43
CA SER A 90 7.64 3.29 -4.05
C SER A 90 6.73 3.96 -3.02
N HIS A 91 6.02 5.04 -3.41
CA HIS A 91 5.13 5.82 -2.58
C HIS A 91 3.77 6.03 -3.25
N PRO A 92 3.01 4.94 -3.51
CA PRO A 92 1.75 5.00 -4.24
C PRO A 92 0.68 5.85 -3.53
N GLU A 93 0.79 6.02 -2.21
CA GLU A 93 -0.08 6.88 -1.40
C GLU A 93 0.11 8.38 -1.68
N GLU A 94 1.24 8.78 -2.26
CA GLU A 94 1.52 10.18 -2.63
C GLU A 94 1.05 10.54 -4.05
N ASP A 95 0.73 9.55 -4.86
CA ASP A 95 0.27 9.72 -6.24
C ASP A 95 -1.20 9.33 -6.41
N PRO A 96 -2.11 10.30 -6.63
CA PRO A 96 -3.53 10.00 -6.82
C PRO A 96 -3.82 9.08 -8.01
N SER A 97 -2.94 8.94 -8.98
CA SER A 97 -3.10 8.01 -10.10
C SER A 97 -2.98 6.55 -9.66
N MET A 98 -2.25 6.30 -8.58
CA MET A 98 -2.07 4.98 -7.99
C MET A 98 -3.23 4.55 -7.07
N ASN A 99 -4.07 5.49 -6.61
CA ASN A 99 -5.18 5.19 -5.69
C ASN A 99 -6.07 4.01 -6.10
N PRO A 100 -6.49 3.85 -7.37
CA PRO A 100 -7.32 2.71 -7.77
C PRO A 100 -6.60 1.37 -7.55
N HIS A 101 -5.31 1.31 -7.80
CA HIS A 101 -4.48 0.10 -7.67
C HIS A 101 -4.25 -0.26 -6.20
N VAL A 102 -4.01 0.75 -5.34
CA VAL A 102 -3.90 0.57 -3.88
C VAL A 102 -5.22 0.04 -3.30
N VAL A 103 -6.36 0.54 -3.76
CA VAL A 103 -7.68 0.03 -3.35
C VAL A 103 -7.90 -1.41 -3.84
N ASP A 104 -7.54 -1.71 -5.08
CA ASP A 104 -7.68 -3.06 -5.63
C ASP A 104 -6.81 -4.08 -4.87
N GLN A 105 -5.62 -3.68 -4.40
CA GLN A 105 -4.76 -4.50 -3.54
C GLN A 105 -5.43 -4.78 -2.18
N VAL A 106 -5.99 -3.76 -1.53
CA VAL A 106 -6.73 -3.95 -0.27
C VAL A 106 -7.95 -4.83 -0.44
N LEU A 107 -8.70 -4.65 -1.52
CA LEU A 107 -9.84 -5.51 -1.84
C LEU A 107 -9.40 -6.95 -2.10
N LYS A 108 -8.29 -7.17 -2.80
CA LYS A 108 -7.74 -8.52 -3.01
C LYS A 108 -7.42 -9.23 -1.69
N GLU A 109 -6.90 -8.48 -0.70
CA GLU A 109 -6.56 -9.00 0.63
C GLU A 109 -7.76 -9.18 1.56
N LYS A 110 -8.69 -8.19 1.56
CA LYS A 110 -9.75 -8.10 2.59
C LYS A 110 -11.11 -8.57 2.11
N ASP A 111 -11.49 -8.31 0.85
CA ASP A 111 -12.80 -8.61 0.28
C ASP A 111 -12.93 -10.12 -0.01
N ALA A 112 -13.35 -10.88 1.01
CA ALA A 112 -13.45 -12.33 0.92
C ALA A 112 -14.63 -12.80 0.05
N ASP A 113 -15.71 -12.03 0.00
CA ASP A 113 -16.92 -12.37 -0.76
C ASP A 113 -16.92 -11.77 -2.19
N LYS A 114 -15.89 -10.96 -2.52
CA LYS A 114 -15.66 -10.33 -3.84
C LYS A 114 -16.80 -9.43 -4.30
N ASN A 115 -17.39 -8.70 -3.34
CA ASN A 115 -18.43 -7.73 -3.63
C ASN A 115 -17.90 -6.33 -4.01
N GLY A 116 -16.59 -6.08 -3.84
CA GLY A 116 -15.92 -4.82 -4.14
C GLY A 116 -15.96 -3.80 -3.02
N GLU A 117 -16.32 -4.23 -1.81
CA GLU A 117 -16.45 -3.43 -0.58
C GLU A 117 -15.86 -4.22 0.59
N VAL A 118 -15.59 -3.57 1.73
CA VAL A 118 -15.04 -4.23 2.92
C VAL A 118 -16.03 -4.09 4.08
N SER A 119 -16.64 -5.19 4.49
CA SER A 119 -17.47 -5.25 5.69
C SER A 119 -16.61 -5.20 6.96
N PHE A 120 -17.24 -4.91 8.11
CA PHE A 120 -16.53 -4.95 9.39
C PHE A 120 -15.90 -6.32 9.69
N GLN A 121 -16.50 -7.42 9.27
CA GLN A 121 -15.96 -8.76 9.48
C GLN A 121 -14.70 -8.99 8.64
N GLU A 122 -14.69 -8.52 7.42
CA GLU A 122 -13.53 -8.56 6.52
C GLU A 122 -12.42 -7.62 6.99
N TYR A 123 -12.79 -6.42 7.47
CA TYR A 123 -11.85 -5.47 8.04
C TYR A 123 -11.07 -6.05 9.22
N ILE A 124 -11.75 -6.68 10.20
CA ILE A 124 -11.06 -7.31 11.32
C ILE A 124 -10.36 -8.61 10.95
N GLY A 125 -10.88 -9.36 9.95
CA GLY A 125 -10.33 -10.60 9.45
C GLY A 125 -9.95 -11.58 10.56
N ASP A 126 -8.82 -12.25 10.40
CA ASP A 126 -8.30 -13.21 11.38
C ASP A 126 -7.85 -12.58 12.71
N ARG A 127 -7.53 -11.29 12.70
CA ARG A 127 -7.17 -10.54 13.92
C ARG A 127 -8.28 -10.55 14.98
N GLY A 128 -9.53 -10.63 14.55
CA GLY A 128 -10.69 -10.68 15.45
C GLY A 128 -10.91 -12.02 16.15
N LYS A 129 -10.29 -13.11 15.67
CA LYS A 129 -10.57 -14.48 16.18
C LYS A 129 -10.13 -14.69 17.63
N ASP A 130 -9.00 -14.10 18.02
CA ASP A 130 -8.38 -14.28 19.35
C ASP A 130 -8.52 -13.06 20.26
N LYS A 131 -9.38 -12.08 19.87
CA LYS A 131 -9.57 -10.84 20.64
C LYS A 131 -10.76 -10.92 21.57
N ASP A 132 -10.67 -10.19 22.68
CA ASP A 132 -11.79 -10.08 23.63
C ASP A 132 -12.89 -9.17 23.11
N LYS A 133 -14.02 -9.16 23.84
CA LYS A 133 -15.17 -8.35 23.44
C LYS A 133 -14.93 -6.84 23.55
N GLU A 134 -14.07 -6.42 24.45
CA GLU A 134 -13.75 -4.99 24.65
C GLU A 134 -13.01 -4.47 23.43
N TRP A 135 -12.01 -5.18 22.96
CA TRP A 135 -11.28 -4.85 21.72
C TRP A 135 -12.23 -4.81 20.49
N LEU A 136 -13.13 -5.81 20.36
CA LEU A 136 -14.08 -5.84 19.24
C LEU A 136 -15.05 -4.65 19.25
N ILE A 137 -15.44 -4.17 20.45
CA ILE A 137 -16.30 -2.99 20.59
C ILE A 137 -15.54 -1.73 20.17
N GLU A 138 -14.32 -1.55 20.68
CA GLU A 138 -13.47 -0.40 20.34
C GLU A 138 -13.18 -0.34 18.83
N GLU A 139 -12.87 -1.48 18.22
CA GLU A 139 -12.58 -1.55 16.79
C GLU A 139 -13.84 -1.32 15.94
N LYS A 140 -15.02 -1.76 16.42
CA LYS A 140 -16.30 -1.44 15.76
C LYS A 140 -16.65 0.04 15.88
N GLU A 141 -16.41 0.65 17.03
CA GLU A 141 -16.61 2.10 17.21
C GLU A 141 -15.68 2.90 16.30
N ARG A 142 -14.44 2.46 16.15
CA ARG A 142 -13.48 3.06 15.21
C ARG A 142 -13.95 2.93 13.77
N PHE A 143 -14.37 1.73 13.37
CA PHE A 143 -14.90 1.46 12.05
C PHE A 143 -16.10 2.38 11.74
N ASP A 144 -17.10 2.44 12.62
CA ASP A 144 -18.33 3.19 12.42
C ASP A 144 -18.15 4.72 12.47
N ASN A 145 -17.18 5.22 13.23
CA ASN A 145 -17.02 6.66 13.42
C ASN A 145 -15.91 7.28 12.57
N GLU A 146 -14.88 6.51 12.25
CA GLU A 146 -13.70 7.02 11.58
C GLU A 146 -13.62 6.58 10.12
N LEU A 147 -13.98 5.34 9.81
CA LEU A 147 -13.80 4.74 8.49
C LEU A 147 -15.08 4.80 7.64
N ASP A 148 -16.18 4.28 8.16
CA ASP A 148 -17.50 4.31 7.51
C ASP A 148 -18.11 5.72 7.63
N LYS A 149 -17.84 6.57 6.64
CA LYS A 149 -18.31 7.96 6.66
C LYS A 149 -19.77 8.11 6.30
N ASN A 150 -20.32 7.16 5.55
CA ASN A 150 -21.70 7.21 5.08
C ASN A 150 -22.68 6.46 6.03
N GLY A 151 -22.17 5.61 6.93
CA GLY A 151 -22.95 4.89 7.95
C GLY A 151 -23.71 3.68 7.42
N ASP A 152 -23.24 3.05 6.33
CA ASP A 152 -23.88 1.88 5.74
C ASP A 152 -23.30 0.52 6.24
N ASN A 153 -22.31 0.57 7.13
CA ASN A 153 -21.59 -0.55 7.75
C ASN A 153 -20.67 -1.34 6.82
N ILE A 154 -20.29 -0.76 5.70
CA ILE A 154 -19.31 -1.27 4.77
C ILE A 154 -18.35 -0.14 4.36
N LEU A 155 -17.14 -0.46 3.91
CA LEU A 155 -16.22 0.51 3.34
C LEU A 155 -16.25 0.39 1.83
N ASN A 156 -16.72 1.42 1.16
CA ASN A 156 -16.62 1.56 -0.28
C ASN A 156 -15.20 2.03 -0.70
N ARG A 157 -14.94 2.09 -2.00
CA ARG A 157 -13.61 2.48 -2.52
C ARG A 157 -13.13 3.85 -2.03
N GLU A 158 -13.99 4.83 -1.86
CA GLU A 158 -13.63 6.17 -1.38
C GLU A 158 -13.24 6.14 0.09
N GLU A 159 -13.94 5.36 0.89
CA GLU A 159 -13.67 5.16 2.32
C GLU A 159 -12.41 4.31 2.54
N ILE A 160 -12.15 3.32 1.69
CA ILE A 160 -10.90 2.56 1.68
C ILE A 160 -9.71 3.49 1.37
N ILE A 161 -9.81 4.38 0.39
CA ILE A 161 -8.76 5.38 0.11
C ILE A 161 -8.54 6.27 1.34
N ALA A 162 -9.60 6.78 1.94
CA ALA A 162 -9.51 7.64 3.12
C ALA A 162 -8.92 6.91 4.35
N TRP A 163 -9.09 5.60 4.42
CA TRP A 163 -8.49 4.77 5.47
C TRP A 163 -6.99 4.54 5.25
N ILE A 164 -6.57 4.28 4.01
CA ILE A 164 -5.17 3.98 3.69
C ILE A 164 -4.33 5.26 3.62
N ILE A 165 -4.90 6.30 3.02
CA ILE A 165 -4.24 7.59 2.79
C ILE A 165 -4.90 8.62 3.72
N PRO A 166 -4.42 8.75 4.98
CA PRO A 166 -4.99 9.69 5.91
C PRO A 166 -4.88 11.11 5.33
N SER A 167 -6.01 11.81 5.36
CA SER A 167 -6.02 13.20 4.86
C SER A 167 -5.10 14.07 5.71
N ASN A 168 -4.56 15.15 5.10
CA ASN A 168 -3.77 16.14 5.81
C ASN A 168 -4.48 16.76 7.04
N GLU A 169 -5.83 16.68 7.08
CA GLU A 169 -6.64 17.08 8.22
C GLU A 169 -6.62 16.08 9.37
N ASP A 170 -6.49 14.79 9.05
CA ASP A 170 -6.46 13.73 10.05
C ASP A 170 -5.09 13.66 10.72
N ILE A 171 -4.00 13.78 9.96
CA ILE A 171 -2.63 13.97 10.49
C ILE A 171 -2.57 15.18 11.43
N ALA A 172 -3.25 16.25 11.06
CA ALA A 172 -3.31 17.48 11.86
C ALA A 172 -4.11 17.35 13.16
N LYS A 173 -5.04 16.43 13.24
CA LYS A 173 -5.82 16.15 14.46
C LYS A 173 -5.03 15.28 15.44
N GLU A 174 -4.31 14.29 14.95
CA GLU A 174 -3.48 13.41 15.78
C GLU A 174 -2.35 14.17 16.48
N GLU A 175 -1.70 15.12 15.80
CA GLU A 175 -0.67 15.95 16.43
C GLU A 175 -1.22 16.87 17.54
N ARG A 176 -2.50 17.26 17.48
CA ARG A 176 -3.12 18.08 18.53
C ARG A 176 -3.36 17.32 19.84
N VAL A 177 -3.51 16.01 19.78
CA VAL A 177 -3.74 15.16 20.95
C VAL A 177 -2.45 14.89 21.74
N GLN A 178 -1.28 14.99 21.09
CA GLN A 178 0.02 14.75 21.75
C GLN A 178 0.62 15.97 22.48
N ILE A 179 -0.04 17.14 22.46
CA ILE A 179 0.49 18.41 23.04
C ILE A 179 -0.32 18.86 24.29
N ILE A 180 -1.05 17.95 24.94
CA ILE A 180 -1.73 18.29 26.21
C ILE A 180 -1.17 17.43 27.35
#